data_6b02de4dba3f4ce27056e99d4d638612
#
_entry.id   6b02de4dba3f4ce27056e99d4d638612
#
_cell.length_a   1.000
_cell.length_b   1.000
_cell.length_c   1.000
_cell.angle_alpha   90.00
_cell.angle_beta   90.00
_cell.angle_gamma   90.00
#
_symmetry.space_group_name_H-M   'P 1'
#
loop_
_entity.id
_entity.type
_entity.pdbx_description
1 polymer ?
#
loop_
_entity_poly.entity_id
_entity_poly.type
_entity_poly.pdbx_seq_one_letter_code
_entity_poly.pdbx_strand_id
1 'polypeptide(L)'
;MRVRGSGGRRARRLVVAGALVVAGVLVAVPAGVRKAAGVAGADGAAMVAGADGAAGADGVAGPGGGAPRVPADGPPADAMTLPAPTGRYRVGTVALHLTHRSRTDPWAGGQTHRELMVSIRYPARAGAGRYPPAPQLSAREAAAFDARNNFSEQVPPGKVQWAATRTSAHAGAPLAAGRPSRRWLPVVLYSPGVVDPRSFGSTLCDELASRGYAVVTIDHTYEAPAVEFPDGRLARSVLATELAKAQKSGRITELLKKVSGVRVADVRFVLDELAERGAASPVPAGLRRALDLRAVGMFGQSAGGFTAAQTLHDDRRIKAAVNLDGVMGYTQRDDDPANPSTVGREGVDRPLLLMGMAGNTHHTVASWGAVWRHSTGTWLRDLTLRGSRHASYTDAEALVPQIARRVGLPRTAVTALIGTVDPARAVAAQRAYVSAFFDRWLRGRDDGGLLDRPSGRFPEVEFVR
;
A
#
# COMPACT_ATOMS: atom_id res chain seq x y z
N MET A 1 57.43 -40.88 -22.77
CA MET A 1 57.74 -40.98 -21.32
C MET A 1 56.96 -39.93 -20.57
N ARG A 2 56.02 -40.41 -19.72
CA ARG A 2 55.22 -39.72 -18.69
C ARG A 2 54.42 -38.46 -19.00
N VAL A 3 53.11 -38.72 -19.09
CA VAL A 3 51.95 -37.86 -18.93
C VAL A 3 51.77 -37.41 -17.48
N ARG A 4 51.42 -36.14 -17.25
CA ARG A 4 50.64 -35.62 -16.09
C ARG A 4 49.88 -34.42 -16.59
N GLY A 5 48.56 -34.28 -16.64
CA GLY A 5 47.57 -34.54 -15.62
C GLY A 5 47.03 -33.16 -15.20
N SER A 6 46.07 -32.58 -15.99
CA SER A 6 45.42 -31.31 -15.72
C SER A 6 44.19 -31.56 -14.86
N GLY A 7 44.22 -31.11 -13.61
CA GLY A 7 43.08 -31.13 -12.70
C GLY A 7 42.03 -30.07 -13.05
N GLY A 8 40.89 -30.51 -13.56
CA GLY A 8 39.71 -29.65 -13.75
C GLY A 8 39.10 -29.22 -12.44
N ARG A 9 39.09 -27.92 -12.16
CA ARG A 9 38.32 -27.33 -11.07
C ARG A 9 36.85 -27.29 -11.49
N ARG A 10 36.03 -28.15 -10.91
CA ARG A 10 34.57 -28.09 -11.00
C ARG A 10 34.12 -26.82 -10.24
N ALA A 11 33.67 -25.81 -10.96
CA ALA A 11 32.93 -24.71 -10.42
C ALA A 11 31.60 -25.25 -9.84
N ARG A 12 31.48 -25.27 -8.53
CA ARG A 12 30.20 -25.49 -7.85
C ARG A 12 29.32 -24.27 -8.15
N ARG A 13 28.34 -24.43 -9.02
CA ARG A 13 27.24 -23.50 -9.16
C ARG A 13 26.44 -23.52 -7.85
N LEU A 14 26.53 -22.44 -7.07
CA LEU A 14 25.56 -22.16 -6.01
C LEU A 14 24.22 -21.99 -6.70
N VAL A 15 23.33 -22.95 -6.50
CA VAL A 15 21.92 -22.78 -6.76
C VAL A 15 21.40 -21.93 -5.60
N VAL A 16 21.29 -20.62 -5.84
CA VAL A 16 20.56 -19.73 -4.96
C VAL A 16 19.08 -20.09 -5.15
N ALA A 17 18.49 -20.73 -4.15
CA ALA A 17 17.07 -20.96 -4.09
C ALA A 17 16.38 -19.60 -4.10
N GLY A 18 15.75 -19.25 -5.23
CA GLY A 18 14.96 -18.04 -5.35
C GLY A 18 13.79 -18.10 -4.38
N ALA A 19 13.82 -17.26 -3.35
CA ALA A 19 12.68 -17.08 -2.47
C ALA A 19 11.53 -16.49 -3.27
N LEU A 20 10.38 -17.14 -3.20
CA LEU A 20 9.10 -16.71 -3.76
C LEU A 20 8.70 -15.37 -3.12
N VAL A 21 8.94 -14.26 -3.77
CA VAL A 21 8.38 -12.97 -3.38
C VAL A 21 7.11 -12.73 -4.20
N VAL A 22 6.05 -13.47 -3.85
CA VAL A 22 4.70 -12.93 -4.03
C VAL A 22 4.51 -12.01 -2.84
N ALA A 23 4.42 -10.71 -3.09
CA ALA A 23 4.35 -9.64 -2.13
C ALA A 23 3.64 -10.06 -0.84
N GLY A 24 4.38 -10.21 0.25
CA GLY A 24 3.86 -10.39 1.60
C GLY A 24 3.48 -11.80 2.05
N VAL A 25 3.61 -12.85 1.23
CA VAL A 25 3.38 -14.24 1.68
C VAL A 25 4.67 -15.04 1.53
N LEU A 26 5.50 -15.04 2.55
CA LEU A 26 6.54 -16.06 2.75
C LEU A 26 5.82 -17.37 3.11
N VAL A 27 5.49 -18.19 2.12
CA VAL A 27 5.19 -19.59 2.37
C VAL A 27 6.55 -20.30 2.41
N ALA A 28 7.10 -20.47 3.60
CA ALA A 28 8.18 -21.41 3.82
C ALA A 28 7.63 -22.82 3.52
N VAL A 29 8.08 -23.43 2.41
CA VAL A 29 7.87 -24.85 2.17
C VAL A 29 8.92 -25.59 3.01
N PRO A 30 8.55 -26.36 4.05
CA PRO A 30 9.51 -27.17 4.77
C PRO A 30 9.97 -28.32 3.87
N ALA A 31 11.26 -28.39 3.62
CA ALA A 31 11.89 -29.55 3.03
C ALA A 31 11.81 -30.71 4.05
N GLY A 32 11.01 -31.71 3.73
CA GLY A 32 11.16 -33.07 4.28
C GLY A 32 10.28 -33.42 5.47
N VAL A 33 9.10 -33.97 5.22
CA VAL A 33 8.47 -34.95 6.11
C VAL A 33 8.21 -36.23 5.34
N ARG A 34 8.98 -37.26 5.67
CA ARG A 34 8.72 -38.65 5.30
C ARG A 34 7.50 -39.17 6.06
N LYS A 35 6.71 -39.96 5.35
CA LYS A 35 5.56 -40.73 5.82
C LYS A 35 5.69 -41.31 7.22
N ALA A 36 4.64 -41.16 8.03
CA ALA A 36 4.17 -42.19 8.90
C ALA A 36 2.63 -42.24 8.83
N ALA A 37 2.12 -43.43 8.56
CA ALA A 37 0.71 -43.75 8.49
C ALA A 37 0.21 -44.10 9.90
N GLY A 38 -1.08 -43.83 10.16
CA GLY A 38 -1.74 -44.49 11.30
C GLY A 38 -2.95 -43.75 11.89
N VAL A 39 -4.14 -44.16 11.45
CA VAL A 39 -5.36 -44.49 12.24
C VAL A 39 -6.14 -43.44 13.04
N ALA A 40 -7.33 -43.14 12.51
CA ALA A 40 -8.72 -43.18 13.06
C ALA A 40 -9.11 -42.53 14.40
N GLY A 41 -10.30 -41.88 14.37
CA GLY A 41 -11.25 -41.72 15.48
C GLY A 41 -11.84 -40.32 15.54
N ALA A 42 -12.94 -40.05 14.98
CA ALA A 42 -14.35 -40.08 15.44
C ALA A 42 -14.77 -38.97 16.44
N ASP A 43 -15.79 -38.21 15.98
CA ASP A 43 -16.93 -37.64 16.68
C ASP A 43 -16.82 -36.62 17.81
N GLY A 44 -17.60 -35.56 17.64
CA GLY A 44 -17.99 -34.67 18.72
C GLY A 44 -18.71 -33.39 18.27
N ALA A 45 -19.94 -33.54 17.76
CA ALA A 45 -20.87 -32.42 17.61
C ALA A 45 -21.41 -32.00 18.98
N ALA A 46 -21.49 -30.70 19.26
CA ALA A 46 -22.40 -30.18 20.27
C ALA A 46 -22.97 -28.82 19.84
N MET A 47 -24.24 -28.85 19.51
CA MET A 47 -25.12 -27.67 19.45
C MET A 47 -25.42 -27.20 20.87
N VAL A 48 -25.50 -25.89 21.10
CA VAL A 48 -26.40 -25.30 22.08
C VAL A 48 -27.07 -24.06 21.50
N ALA A 49 -28.36 -24.08 21.57
CA ALA A 49 -29.33 -23.10 21.12
C ALA A 49 -29.59 -22.01 22.18
N GLY A 50 -29.95 -20.83 21.70
CA GLY A 50 -31.11 -20.05 22.10
C GLY A 50 -31.10 -19.27 23.40
N ALA A 51 -31.39 -17.98 23.29
CA ALA A 51 -32.45 -17.32 24.05
C ALA A 51 -32.73 -15.93 23.48
N ASP A 52 -34.01 -15.72 23.19
CA ASP A 52 -34.68 -14.47 22.83
C ASP A 52 -34.75 -13.52 24.01
N GLY A 53 -34.87 -12.21 23.68
CA GLY A 53 -35.22 -11.18 24.68
C GLY A 53 -35.54 -9.84 24.05
N ALA A 54 -36.81 -9.53 23.98
CA ALA A 54 -37.51 -8.51 23.23
C ALA A 54 -37.39 -7.07 23.76
N ALA A 55 -37.58 -6.13 22.83
CA ALA A 55 -38.43 -4.93 22.82
C ALA A 55 -38.24 -3.83 23.89
N GLY A 56 -38.18 -2.60 23.40
CA GLY A 56 -38.44 -1.37 24.11
C GLY A 56 -38.22 -0.12 23.25
N ALA A 57 -39.30 0.53 22.93
CA ALA A 57 -39.51 1.56 21.95
C ALA A 57 -39.10 2.99 22.38
N ASP A 58 -39.00 3.86 21.35
CA ASP A 58 -39.31 5.27 21.29
C ASP A 58 -38.45 6.32 22.02
N GLY A 59 -37.89 7.19 21.19
CA GLY A 59 -37.33 8.45 21.59
C GLY A 59 -36.77 9.29 20.44
N VAL A 60 -37.68 9.91 19.66
CA VAL A 60 -37.32 10.92 18.66
C VAL A 60 -36.81 12.16 19.40
N ALA A 61 -35.55 12.54 19.16
CA ALA A 61 -35.02 13.83 19.52
C ALA A 61 -34.33 14.47 18.30
N GLY A 62 -34.75 15.70 17.96
CA GLY A 62 -34.36 16.49 16.82
C GLY A 62 -32.91 16.97 16.83
N PRO A 63 -32.43 17.63 15.74
CA PRO A 63 -31.02 17.86 15.47
C PRO A 63 -30.49 19.07 16.22
N GLY A 64 -29.82 18.85 17.33
CA GLY A 64 -28.96 19.81 17.99
C GLY A 64 -27.51 19.56 17.63
N GLY A 65 -26.95 20.35 16.69
CA GLY A 65 -25.57 20.24 16.25
C GLY A 65 -24.54 20.65 17.31
N GLY A 66 -24.18 19.73 18.17
CA GLY A 66 -22.98 19.85 19.03
C GLY A 66 -21.87 18.96 18.43
N ALA A 67 -20.72 19.59 18.09
CA ALA A 67 -19.55 18.82 17.70
C ALA A 67 -19.18 17.80 18.79
N PRO A 68 -18.89 16.54 18.44
CA PRO A 68 -18.52 15.53 19.43
C PRO A 68 -17.26 15.99 20.17
N ARG A 69 -17.37 16.14 21.49
CA ARG A 69 -16.21 16.35 22.36
C ARG A 69 -15.36 15.10 22.34
N VAL A 70 -14.09 15.25 21.92
CA VAL A 70 -13.07 14.21 22.04
C VAL A 70 -12.91 13.92 23.54
N PRO A 71 -12.99 12.65 23.99
CA PRO A 71 -12.60 12.29 25.34
C PRO A 71 -11.15 12.73 25.61
N ALA A 72 -10.90 13.23 26.81
CA ALA A 72 -9.59 13.74 27.22
C ALA A 72 -8.52 12.64 27.43
N ASP A 73 -8.87 11.39 27.21
CA ASP A 73 -7.94 10.28 27.36
C ASP A 73 -7.02 10.21 26.14
N GLY A 74 -5.73 10.42 26.37
CA GLY A 74 -4.68 10.23 25.40
C GLY A 74 -4.70 8.79 24.83
N PRO A 75 -3.97 8.53 23.73
CA PRO A 75 -3.91 7.17 23.21
C PRO A 75 -3.45 6.20 24.30
N PRO A 76 -3.99 4.97 24.35
CA PRO A 76 -3.54 3.96 25.31
C PRO A 76 -2.03 3.88 25.35
N ALA A 77 -1.44 3.65 26.52
CA ALA A 77 0.01 3.55 26.70
C ALA A 77 0.67 2.54 25.72
N ASP A 78 -0.14 1.60 25.24
CA ASP A 78 0.26 0.57 24.28
C ASP A 78 0.04 0.94 22.82
N ALA A 79 -0.46 2.13 22.50
CA ALA A 79 -0.64 2.54 21.10
C ALA A 79 0.71 2.72 20.41
N MET A 80 0.83 2.17 19.19
CA MET A 80 1.96 2.49 18.31
C MET A 80 1.76 3.86 17.68
N THR A 81 2.86 4.51 17.36
CA THR A 81 2.84 5.86 16.78
C THR A 81 3.46 5.86 15.40
N LEU A 82 2.86 6.61 14.49
CA LEU A 82 3.44 6.92 13.18
C LEU A 82 4.17 8.26 13.26
N PRO A 83 5.30 8.43 12.54
CA PRO A 83 6.02 9.69 12.50
C PRO A 83 5.13 10.83 12.02
N ALA A 84 5.12 11.94 12.75
CA ALA A 84 4.35 13.12 12.35
C ALA A 84 4.85 13.67 10.99
N PRO A 85 3.96 14.19 10.13
CA PRO A 85 4.34 14.80 8.87
C PRO A 85 5.08 16.11 9.09
N THR A 86 5.94 16.49 8.12
CA THR A 86 6.82 17.67 8.21
C THR A 86 6.29 18.89 7.45
N GLY A 87 5.19 18.73 6.70
CA GLY A 87 4.59 19.83 5.96
C GLY A 87 3.88 20.83 6.86
N ARG A 88 3.54 21.99 6.28
CA ARG A 88 2.98 23.14 7.03
C ARG A 88 1.52 22.99 7.45
N TYR A 89 0.78 22.05 6.83
CA TYR A 89 -0.63 21.88 7.13
C TYR A 89 -0.87 20.73 8.11
N ARG A 90 -1.87 20.87 8.96
CA ARG A 90 -2.50 19.74 9.60
C ARG A 90 -3.18 18.89 8.53
N VAL A 91 -3.41 17.61 8.83
CA VAL A 91 -4.03 16.68 7.88
C VAL A 91 -5.46 16.38 8.32
N GLY A 92 -6.40 16.55 7.40
CA GLY A 92 -7.78 16.08 7.53
C GLY A 92 -7.99 14.82 6.69
N THR A 93 -8.99 14.03 7.03
CA THR A 93 -9.36 12.85 6.22
C THR A 93 -10.87 12.64 6.18
N VAL A 94 -11.32 12.07 5.07
CA VAL A 94 -12.68 11.55 4.88
C VAL A 94 -12.59 10.19 4.21
N ALA A 95 -13.39 9.22 4.69
CA ALA A 95 -13.56 7.94 4.04
C ALA A 95 -14.82 7.97 3.15
N LEU A 96 -14.73 7.34 1.98
CA LEU A 96 -15.83 7.28 1.00
C LEU A 96 -16.04 5.82 0.61
N HIS A 97 -17.30 5.42 0.51
CA HIS A 97 -17.74 4.17 -0.07
C HIS A 97 -18.14 4.44 -1.52
N LEU A 98 -17.45 3.79 -2.46
CA LEU A 98 -17.70 3.92 -3.89
C LEU A 98 -18.29 2.63 -4.45
N THR A 99 -19.33 2.75 -5.27
CA THR A 99 -20.00 1.60 -5.91
C THR A 99 -19.97 1.74 -7.41
N HIS A 100 -19.23 0.88 -8.11
CA HIS A 100 -19.16 0.85 -9.57
C HIS A 100 -20.33 0.04 -10.14
N ARG A 101 -21.46 0.70 -10.36
CA ARG A 101 -22.74 0.05 -10.69
C ARG A 101 -22.74 -0.74 -12.00
N SER A 102 -21.86 -0.42 -12.95
CA SER A 102 -21.73 -1.11 -14.25
C SER A 102 -20.66 -2.19 -14.28
N ARG A 103 -19.94 -2.45 -13.17
CA ARG A 103 -18.89 -3.45 -13.10
C ARG A 103 -19.19 -4.49 -12.03
N THR A 104 -19.30 -5.75 -12.45
CA THR A 104 -19.41 -6.89 -11.53
C THR A 104 -18.13 -7.05 -10.72
N ASP A 105 -18.25 -7.43 -9.44
CA ASP A 105 -17.09 -7.69 -8.62
C ASP A 105 -16.35 -8.96 -9.09
N PRO A 106 -15.06 -8.87 -9.41
CA PRO A 106 -14.31 -9.99 -9.97
C PRO A 106 -13.93 -11.07 -8.93
N TRP A 107 -14.11 -10.78 -7.63
CA TRP A 107 -13.71 -11.67 -6.54
C TRP A 107 -14.88 -12.33 -5.81
N ALA A 108 -16.02 -11.63 -5.72
CA ALA A 108 -17.19 -12.08 -4.99
C ALA A 108 -18.23 -12.68 -5.93
N GLY A 109 -18.33 -14.00 -5.93
CA GLY A 109 -19.42 -14.68 -6.63
C GLY A 109 -20.78 -14.26 -6.07
N GLY A 110 -21.70 -13.85 -6.95
CA GLY A 110 -23.06 -13.40 -6.57
C GLY A 110 -23.19 -11.93 -6.18
N GLN A 111 -22.10 -11.19 -6.02
CA GLN A 111 -22.16 -9.75 -5.85
C GLN A 111 -22.32 -9.05 -7.21
N THR A 112 -23.29 -8.15 -7.30
CA THR A 112 -23.63 -7.51 -8.57
C THR A 112 -22.72 -6.35 -8.93
N HIS A 113 -22.12 -5.67 -7.95
CA HIS A 113 -21.33 -4.46 -8.17
C HIS A 113 -19.98 -4.50 -7.46
N ARG A 114 -18.98 -3.88 -8.10
CA ARG A 114 -17.67 -3.63 -7.48
C ARG A 114 -17.77 -2.47 -6.50
N GLU A 115 -17.38 -2.70 -5.26
CA GLU A 115 -17.38 -1.69 -4.20
C GLU A 115 -15.97 -1.48 -3.67
N LEU A 116 -15.62 -0.22 -3.39
CA LEU A 116 -14.32 0.17 -2.84
C LEU A 116 -14.51 1.08 -1.63
N MET A 117 -13.63 0.94 -0.65
CA MET A 117 -13.40 1.99 0.34
C MET A 117 -12.16 2.79 -0.04
N VAL A 118 -12.30 4.10 -0.07
CA VAL A 118 -11.18 5.02 -0.27
C VAL A 118 -11.12 6.02 0.86
N SER A 119 -9.93 6.56 1.15
CA SER A 119 -9.80 7.69 2.06
C SER A 119 -9.12 8.84 1.34
N ILE A 120 -9.66 10.05 1.46
CA ILE A 120 -9.03 11.26 0.94
C ILE A 120 -8.40 11.99 2.11
N ARG A 121 -7.08 12.16 2.09
CA ARG A 121 -6.30 12.97 3.03
C ARG A 121 -6.00 14.32 2.41
N TYR A 122 -6.15 15.38 3.16
CA TYR A 122 -6.06 16.74 2.63
C TYR A 122 -5.52 17.73 3.66
N PRO A 123 -4.98 18.89 3.21
CA PRO A 123 -4.61 19.96 4.11
C PRO A 123 -5.80 20.45 4.92
N ALA A 124 -5.70 20.41 6.24
CA ALA A 124 -6.73 20.90 7.16
C ALA A 124 -6.35 22.23 7.80
N ARG A 125 -7.35 22.95 8.31
CA ARG A 125 -7.17 24.18 9.08
C ARG A 125 -6.38 23.93 10.36
N ALA A 126 -5.76 24.96 10.90
CA ALA A 126 -4.96 24.90 12.14
C ALA A 126 -5.72 24.27 13.33
N GLY A 127 -7.05 24.47 13.42
CA GLY A 127 -7.91 23.87 14.44
C GLY A 127 -8.25 22.38 14.25
N ALA A 128 -7.65 21.69 13.29
CA ALA A 128 -7.92 20.28 13.02
C ALA A 128 -7.73 19.35 14.23
N GLY A 129 -6.83 19.69 15.17
CA GLY A 129 -6.61 18.92 16.39
C GLY A 129 -7.82 18.80 17.32
N ARG A 130 -8.89 19.56 17.08
CA ARG A 130 -10.18 19.44 17.81
C ARG A 130 -11.03 18.28 17.25
N TYR A 131 -10.65 17.72 16.10
CA TYR A 131 -11.32 16.59 15.47
C TYR A 131 -10.61 15.30 15.86
N PRO A 132 -11.32 14.17 15.94
CA PRO A 132 -10.72 12.91 16.36
C PRO A 132 -9.60 12.48 15.41
N PRO A 133 -8.45 12.01 15.93
CA PRO A 133 -7.42 11.41 15.09
C PRO A 133 -7.97 10.14 14.43
N ALA A 134 -7.74 10.00 13.13
CA ALA A 134 -8.22 8.85 12.38
C ALA A 134 -7.43 7.59 12.78
N PRO A 135 -8.11 6.47 13.07
CA PRO A 135 -7.42 5.21 13.27
C PRO A 135 -6.71 4.78 11.97
N GLN A 136 -5.61 4.06 12.11
CA GLN A 136 -4.97 3.43 10.96
C GLN A 136 -5.86 2.30 10.40
N LEU A 137 -6.44 1.51 11.29
CA LEU A 137 -7.40 0.45 10.99
C LEU A 137 -8.61 0.59 11.91
N SER A 138 -9.80 0.26 11.44
CA SER A 138 -10.95 0.06 12.31
C SER A 138 -10.71 -1.14 13.24
N ALA A 139 -11.50 -1.29 14.30
CA ALA A 139 -11.33 -2.43 15.21
C ALA A 139 -11.47 -3.79 14.50
N ARG A 140 -12.41 -3.88 13.54
CA ARG A 140 -12.67 -5.14 12.80
C ARG A 140 -11.62 -5.39 11.72
N GLU A 141 -11.14 -4.34 11.04
CA GLU A 141 -10.00 -4.42 10.11
C GLU A 141 -8.72 -4.83 10.84
N ALA A 142 -8.47 -4.24 12.03
CA ALA A 142 -7.33 -4.56 12.88
C ALA A 142 -7.34 -6.04 13.34
N ALA A 143 -8.50 -6.55 13.76
CA ALA A 143 -8.64 -7.95 14.12
C ALA A 143 -8.38 -8.90 12.94
N ALA A 144 -8.85 -8.54 11.74
CA ALA A 144 -8.60 -9.33 10.54
C ALA A 144 -7.13 -9.27 10.09
N PHE A 145 -6.49 -8.10 10.24
CA PHE A 145 -5.07 -7.90 9.97
C PHE A 145 -4.19 -8.74 10.90
N ASP A 146 -4.48 -8.70 12.20
CA ASP A 146 -3.79 -9.48 13.23
C ASP A 146 -3.92 -10.99 12.99
N ALA A 147 -5.15 -11.46 12.73
CA ALA A 147 -5.43 -12.87 12.46
C ALA A 147 -4.74 -13.39 11.20
N ARG A 148 -4.48 -12.53 10.20
CA ARG A 148 -3.75 -12.91 8.99
C ARG A 148 -2.25 -13.01 9.21
N ASN A 149 -1.75 -12.40 10.28
CA ASN A 149 -0.32 -12.36 10.61
C ASN A 149 0.56 -11.82 9.48
N ASN A 150 0.27 -10.60 9.01
CA ASN A 150 1.01 -9.97 7.90
C ASN A 150 2.49 -9.68 8.20
N PHE A 151 2.90 -9.70 9.48
CA PHE A 151 4.31 -9.60 9.91
C PHE A 151 4.97 -10.94 10.11
N SER A 152 4.49 -11.98 9.43
CA SER A 152 4.98 -13.35 9.51
C SER A 152 4.82 -14.00 10.90
N GLU A 153 5.28 -15.22 11.01
CA GLU A 153 5.27 -15.99 12.27
C GLU A 153 6.01 -15.34 13.44
N GLN A 154 6.72 -14.24 13.16
CA GLN A 154 7.56 -13.57 14.15
C GLN A 154 6.79 -12.64 15.11
N VAL A 155 5.61 -12.18 14.71
CA VAL A 155 4.72 -11.40 15.57
C VAL A 155 3.47 -12.22 15.86
N PRO A 156 3.37 -12.88 17.01
CA PRO A 156 2.20 -13.71 17.33
C PRO A 156 0.91 -12.88 17.35
N PRO A 157 -0.22 -13.40 16.84
CA PRO A 157 -1.51 -12.73 16.92
C PRO A 157 -1.88 -12.33 18.36
N GLY A 158 -2.59 -11.23 18.52
CA GLY A 158 -3.03 -10.72 19.83
C GLY A 158 -1.96 -9.99 20.64
N LYS A 159 -0.73 -9.86 20.15
CA LYS A 159 0.37 -9.18 20.85
C LYS A 159 0.49 -7.69 20.51
N VAL A 160 -0.22 -7.23 19.48
CA VAL A 160 -0.15 -5.86 19.00
C VAL A 160 -1.55 -5.24 18.98
N GLN A 161 -1.69 -4.08 19.61
CA GLN A 161 -2.96 -3.30 19.62
C GLN A 161 -3.11 -2.49 18.34
N TRP A 162 -3.30 -3.16 17.18
CA TRP A 162 -3.40 -2.52 15.88
C TRP A 162 -4.48 -1.44 15.81
N ALA A 163 -5.64 -1.66 16.42
CA ALA A 163 -6.75 -0.72 16.46
C ALA A 163 -6.42 0.57 17.24
N ALA A 164 -5.41 0.55 18.11
CA ALA A 164 -4.99 1.72 18.87
C ALA A 164 -4.09 2.67 18.08
N THR A 165 -3.49 2.20 16.98
CA THR A 165 -2.59 3.01 16.13
C THR A 165 -3.37 4.13 15.44
N ARG A 166 -2.91 5.37 15.60
CA ARG A 166 -3.52 6.56 15.00
C ARG A 166 -2.63 7.13 13.91
N THR A 167 -3.27 7.63 12.84
CA THR A 167 -2.58 8.42 11.81
C THR A 167 -2.47 9.88 12.26
N SER A 168 -1.73 10.69 11.52
CA SER A 168 -1.67 12.13 11.76
C SER A 168 -2.90 12.90 11.21
N ALA A 169 -3.79 12.17 10.51
CA ALA A 169 -4.99 12.75 9.95
C ALA A 169 -6.13 12.83 10.97
N HIS A 170 -6.93 13.87 10.88
CA HIS A 170 -8.10 14.10 11.73
C HIS A 170 -9.39 13.91 10.92
N ALA A 171 -10.26 13.01 11.38
CA ALA A 171 -11.49 12.63 10.67
C ALA A 171 -12.48 13.80 10.62
N GLY A 172 -12.92 14.16 9.40
CA GLY A 172 -13.87 15.25 9.19
C GLY A 172 -13.34 16.66 9.46
N ALA A 173 -12.03 16.84 9.70
CA ALA A 173 -11.46 18.17 9.95
C ALA A 173 -11.67 19.08 8.72
N PRO A 174 -12.02 20.38 8.92
CA PRO A 174 -12.27 21.29 7.81
C PRO A 174 -11.05 21.48 6.92
N LEU A 175 -11.28 21.50 5.61
CA LEU A 175 -10.26 21.80 4.61
C LEU A 175 -9.59 23.15 4.91
N ALA A 176 -8.27 23.22 4.77
CA ALA A 176 -7.56 24.49 4.86
C ALA A 176 -8.12 25.51 3.85
N ALA A 177 -8.08 26.77 4.23
CA ALA A 177 -8.47 27.84 3.33
C ALA A 177 -7.50 27.88 2.15
N GLY A 178 -8.01 27.60 0.96
CA GLY A 178 -7.32 27.80 -0.32
C GLY A 178 -7.78 29.09 -0.98
N ARG A 179 -7.29 29.35 -2.18
CA ARG A 179 -7.82 30.45 -2.99
C ARG A 179 -9.25 30.12 -3.42
N PRO A 180 -10.28 30.90 -3.06
CA PRO A 180 -11.69 30.52 -3.23
C PRO A 180 -12.11 30.20 -4.66
N SER A 181 -11.39 30.71 -5.66
CA SER A 181 -11.72 30.63 -7.09
C SER A 181 -10.87 29.64 -7.89
N ARG A 182 -9.97 28.86 -7.26
CA ARG A 182 -9.03 27.99 -7.99
C ARG A 182 -8.99 26.58 -7.41
N ARG A 183 -8.98 25.59 -8.28
CA ARG A 183 -8.49 24.24 -7.98
C ARG A 183 -7.02 24.36 -7.60
N TRP A 184 -6.67 23.93 -6.40
CA TRP A 184 -5.34 24.20 -5.84
C TRP A 184 -4.68 22.97 -5.22
N LEU A 185 -5.43 21.87 -5.09
CA LEU A 185 -4.93 20.61 -4.56
C LEU A 185 -4.64 19.66 -5.72
N PRO A 186 -3.39 19.52 -6.16
CA PRO A 186 -3.01 18.38 -6.99
C PRO A 186 -3.38 17.09 -6.27
N VAL A 187 -3.79 16.08 -7.03
CA VAL A 187 -4.23 14.80 -6.50
C VAL A 187 -3.11 13.77 -6.62
N VAL A 188 -2.89 13.01 -5.57
CA VAL A 188 -1.98 11.86 -5.60
C VAL A 188 -2.73 10.62 -5.16
N LEU A 189 -2.79 9.60 -6.01
CA LEU A 189 -3.40 8.31 -5.69
C LEU A 189 -2.37 7.41 -5.03
N TYR A 190 -2.81 6.61 -4.06
CA TYR A 190 -1.99 5.58 -3.43
C TYR A 190 -2.68 4.22 -3.53
N SER A 191 -1.97 3.26 -4.12
CA SER A 191 -2.33 1.84 -4.12
C SER A 191 -1.36 1.09 -3.21
N PRO A 192 -1.86 0.36 -2.19
CA PRO A 192 -1.01 -0.42 -1.28
C PRO A 192 -0.44 -1.67 -1.94
N GLY A 193 0.45 -2.36 -1.26
CA GLY A 193 0.90 -3.71 -1.61
C GLY A 193 -0.28 -4.69 -1.69
N VAL A 194 -0.03 -5.85 -2.30
CA VAL A 194 -1.02 -6.92 -2.24
C VAL A 194 -1.18 -7.36 -0.78
N VAL A 195 -2.40 -7.60 -0.34
CA VAL A 195 -2.79 -7.92 1.04
C VAL A 195 -2.53 -6.82 2.08
N ASP A 196 -2.17 -5.62 1.66
CA ASP A 196 -2.07 -4.49 2.56
C ASP A 196 -3.34 -3.63 2.53
N PRO A 197 -3.75 -3.04 3.66
CA PRO A 197 -4.85 -2.09 3.69
C PRO A 197 -4.42 -0.72 3.15
N ARG A 198 -5.36 0.08 2.64
CA ARG A 198 -5.13 1.45 2.12
C ARG A 198 -4.40 2.38 3.10
N SER A 199 -4.43 2.06 4.38
CA SER A 199 -3.83 2.88 5.44
C SER A 199 -2.38 2.52 5.76
N PHE A 200 -1.80 1.48 5.13
CA PHE A 200 -0.45 1.02 5.46
C PHE A 200 0.69 1.83 4.82
N GLY A 201 0.35 2.93 4.15
CA GLY A 201 1.25 3.98 3.69
C GLY A 201 0.95 5.34 4.32
N SER A 202 0.32 5.36 5.50
CA SER A 202 -0.14 6.60 6.17
C SER A 202 0.98 7.60 6.39
N THR A 203 2.17 7.14 6.76
CA THR A 203 3.35 7.99 7.00
C THR A 203 3.69 8.87 5.79
N LEU A 204 3.65 8.32 4.58
CA LEU A 204 3.96 9.06 3.35
C LEU A 204 2.71 9.81 2.83
N CYS A 205 1.52 9.24 2.96
CA CYS A 205 0.28 9.89 2.58
C CYS A 205 0.01 11.16 3.41
N ASP A 206 0.23 11.11 4.73
CA ASP A 206 0.09 12.27 5.61
C ASP A 206 1.15 13.32 5.32
N GLU A 207 2.37 12.91 4.99
CA GLU A 207 3.42 13.84 4.55
C GLU A 207 2.99 14.63 3.32
N LEU A 208 2.53 13.97 2.26
CA LEU A 208 2.08 14.63 1.03
C LEU A 208 0.86 15.54 1.31
N ALA A 209 -0.11 15.08 2.10
CA ALA A 209 -1.26 15.88 2.46
C ALA A 209 -0.86 17.14 3.25
N SER A 210 0.08 17.02 4.20
CA SER A 210 0.60 18.16 4.97
C SER A 210 1.35 19.18 4.09
N ARG A 211 1.81 18.76 2.91
CA ARG A 211 2.47 19.61 1.90
C ARG A 211 1.50 20.22 0.89
N GLY A 212 0.21 19.93 1.02
CA GLY A 212 -0.83 20.56 0.20
C GLY A 212 -1.33 19.73 -0.97
N TYR A 213 -1.22 18.43 -0.91
CA TYR A 213 -1.85 17.49 -1.85
C TYR A 213 -3.17 16.96 -1.31
N ALA A 214 -4.08 16.57 -2.18
CA ALA A 214 -5.14 15.63 -1.84
C ALA A 214 -4.64 14.22 -2.15
N VAL A 215 -4.49 13.38 -1.12
CA VAL A 215 -3.99 12.02 -1.27
C VAL A 215 -5.14 11.05 -1.12
N VAL A 216 -5.41 10.26 -2.17
CA VAL A 216 -6.50 9.30 -2.22
C VAL A 216 -5.94 7.89 -2.08
N THR A 217 -6.20 7.24 -0.97
CA THR A 217 -5.76 5.87 -0.70
C THR A 217 -6.90 4.89 -1.00
N ILE A 218 -6.59 3.76 -1.62
CA ILE A 218 -7.57 2.84 -2.20
C ILE A 218 -7.44 1.47 -1.56
N ASP A 219 -8.54 0.94 -0.95
CA ASP A 219 -8.62 -0.50 -0.69
C ASP A 219 -9.10 -1.22 -1.93
N HIS A 220 -8.31 -2.18 -2.39
CA HIS A 220 -8.75 -3.14 -3.36
C HIS A 220 -9.54 -4.24 -2.63
N THR A 221 -10.87 -4.08 -2.58
CA THR A 221 -11.77 -4.96 -1.83
C THR A 221 -11.54 -6.42 -2.19
N TYR A 222 -11.56 -7.29 -1.19
CA TYR A 222 -11.21 -8.72 -1.26
C TYR A 222 -9.73 -9.03 -1.47
N GLU A 223 -8.87 -8.03 -1.59
CA GLU A 223 -7.41 -8.21 -1.59
C GLU A 223 -6.79 -7.82 -0.23
N ALA A 224 -7.19 -6.68 0.34
CA ALA A 224 -6.83 -6.31 1.71
C ALA A 224 -7.31 -7.37 2.73
N PRO A 225 -6.68 -7.49 3.91
CA PRO A 225 -7.08 -8.47 4.93
C PRO A 225 -8.56 -8.42 5.27
N ALA A 226 -9.08 -7.20 5.41
CA ALA A 226 -10.50 -6.91 5.46
C ALA A 226 -10.75 -5.45 5.05
N VAL A 227 -11.94 -5.19 4.52
CA VAL A 227 -12.45 -3.84 4.23
C VAL A 227 -13.80 -3.72 4.91
N GLU A 228 -13.92 -2.79 5.86
CA GLU A 228 -15.17 -2.51 6.55
C GLU A 228 -15.94 -1.42 5.84
N PHE A 229 -17.20 -1.71 5.47
CA PHE A 229 -18.12 -0.77 4.84
C PHE A 229 -18.98 -0.03 5.87
N PRO A 230 -19.56 1.14 5.50
CA PRO A 230 -20.39 1.93 6.43
C PRO A 230 -21.63 1.21 6.96
N ASP A 231 -22.13 0.20 6.24
CA ASP A 231 -23.25 -0.65 6.64
C ASP A 231 -22.84 -1.78 7.60
N GLY A 232 -21.59 -1.82 8.03
CA GLY A 232 -21.04 -2.83 8.92
C GLY A 232 -20.63 -4.13 8.23
N ARG A 233 -20.80 -4.29 6.92
CA ARG A 233 -20.24 -5.45 6.18
C ARG A 233 -18.72 -5.42 6.27
N LEU A 234 -18.12 -6.62 6.37
CA LEU A 234 -16.68 -6.81 6.37
C LEU A 234 -16.28 -7.74 5.21
N ALA A 235 -15.76 -7.17 4.13
CA ALA A 235 -15.23 -7.92 3.00
C ALA A 235 -13.82 -8.44 3.34
N ARG A 236 -13.67 -9.75 3.53
CA ARG A 236 -12.39 -10.41 3.83
C ARG A 236 -11.63 -10.78 2.56
N SER A 237 -10.31 -10.83 2.66
CA SER A 237 -9.44 -11.25 1.55
C SER A 237 -9.77 -12.66 1.05
N VAL A 238 -9.83 -12.81 -0.26
CA VAL A 238 -9.97 -14.11 -0.93
C VAL A 238 -8.63 -14.60 -1.53
N LEU A 239 -7.59 -13.79 -1.49
CA LEU A 239 -6.35 -14.04 -2.24
C LEU A 239 -5.63 -15.32 -1.82
N ALA A 240 -5.66 -15.70 -0.55
CA ALA A 240 -5.03 -16.96 -0.12
C ALA A 240 -5.69 -18.17 -0.79
N THR A 241 -7.02 -18.17 -0.86
CA THR A 241 -7.79 -19.24 -1.54
C THR A 241 -7.56 -19.22 -3.04
N GLU A 242 -7.56 -18.05 -3.67
CA GLU A 242 -7.32 -17.91 -5.11
C GLU A 242 -5.88 -18.31 -5.48
N LEU A 243 -4.89 -17.96 -4.66
CA LEU A 243 -3.50 -18.37 -4.85
C LEU A 243 -3.35 -19.90 -4.75
N ALA A 244 -3.97 -20.53 -3.76
CA ALA A 244 -3.94 -21.99 -3.61
C ALA A 244 -4.57 -22.70 -4.82
N LYS A 245 -5.71 -22.19 -5.33
CA LYS A 245 -6.34 -22.69 -6.56
C LYS A 245 -5.41 -22.52 -7.79
N ALA A 246 -4.80 -21.35 -7.94
CA ALA A 246 -3.91 -21.04 -9.05
C ALA A 246 -2.65 -21.90 -9.02
N GLN A 247 -2.07 -22.14 -7.84
CA GLN A 247 -0.94 -23.05 -7.65
C GLN A 247 -1.29 -24.47 -8.04
N LYS A 248 -2.43 -24.99 -7.57
CA LYS A 248 -2.90 -26.35 -7.88
C LYS A 248 -3.14 -26.57 -9.37
N SER A 249 -3.61 -25.52 -10.07
CA SER A 249 -3.94 -25.58 -11.51
C SER A 249 -2.81 -25.09 -12.42
N GLY A 250 -1.66 -24.65 -11.89
CA GLY A 250 -0.56 -24.06 -12.66
C GLY A 250 -0.88 -22.69 -13.28
N ARG A 251 -1.90 -21.97 -12.76
CA ARG A 251 -2.44 -20.73 -13.36
C ARG A 251 -2.08 -19.49 -12.55
N ILE A 252 -0.88 -19.43 -11.99
CA ILE A 252 -0.44 -18.28 -11.19
C ILE A 252 -0.34 -17.01 -12.03
N THR A 253 0.17 -17.11 -13.25
CA THR A 253 0.30 -15.98 -14.19
C THR A 253 -1.06 -15.32 -14.47
N GLU A 254 -2.11 -16.12 -14.67
CA GLU A 254 -3.47 -15.62 -14.89
C GLU A 254 -4.02 -14.92 -13.65
N LEU A 255 -3.74 -15.45 -12.47
CA LEU A 255 -4.11 -14.79 -11.22
C LEU A 255 -3.42 -13.43 -11.07
N LEU A 256 -2.12 -13.34 -11.36
CA LEU A 256 -1.36 -12.09 -11.27
C LEU A 256 -1.85 -11.06 -12.30
N LYS A 257 -2.18 -11.49 -13.51
CA LYS A 257 -2.82 -10.64 -14.53
C LYS A 257 -4.20 -10.14 -14.06
N LYS A 258 -4.99 -11.03 -13.45
CA LYS A 258 -6.30 -10.67 -12.88
C LYS A 258 -6.14 -9.62 -11.77
N VAL A 259 -5.25 -9.85 -10.81
CA VAL A 259 -4.96 -8.89 -9.70
C VAL A 259 -4.57 -7.52 -10.27
N SER A 260 -3.61 -7.46 -11.18
CA SER A 260 -3.16 -6.20 -11.80
C SER A 260 -4.29 -5.50 -12.56
N GLY A 261 -5.03 -6.22 -13.38
CA GLY A 261 -6.15 -5.67 -14.16
C GLY A 261 -7.28 -5.13 -13.26
N VAL A 262 -7.59 -5.82 -12.16
CA VAL A 262 -8.58 -5.36 -11.18
C VAL A 262 -8.14 -4.05 -10.54
N ARG A 263 -6.89 -3.95 -10.12
CA ARG A 263 -6.32 -2.76 -9.46
C ARG A 263 -6.31 -1.55 -10.40
N VAL A 264 -5.86 -1.70 -11.63
CA VAL A 264 -5.87 -0.62 -12.64
C VAL A 264 -7.29 -0.15 -12.91
N ALA A 265 -8.25 -1.07 -13.05
CA ALA A 265 -9.65 -0.72 -13.24
C ALA A 265 -10.25 -0.02 -12.01
N ASP A 266 -9.88 -0.42 -10.79
CA ASP A 266 -10.29 0.25 -9.56
C ASP A 266 -9.75 1.69 -9.49
N VAL A 267 -8.48 1.91 -9.84
CA VAL A 267 -7.87 3.25 -9.89
C VAL A 267 -8.57 4.15 -10.90
N ARG A 268 -8.87 3.63 -12.10
CA ARG A 268 -9.58 4.39 -13.14
C ARG A 268 -10.99 4.77 -12.68
N PHE A 269 -11.68 3.84 -12.03
CA PHE A 269 -12.99 4.11 -11.44
C PHE A 269 -12.92 5.19 -10.35
N VAL A 270 -11.93 5.16 -9.46
CA VAL A 270 -11.72 6.21 -8.46
C VAL A 270 -11.50 7.58 -9.14
N LEU A 271 -10.74 7.63 -10.24
CA LEU A 271 -10.55 8.86 -11.00
C LEU A 271 -11.85 9.38 -11.62
N ASP A 272 -12.74 8.48 -12.07
CA ASP A 272 -14.04 8.84 -12.61
C ASP A 272 -14.94 9.44 -11.52
N GLU A 273 -14.99 8.83 -10.34
CA GLU A 273 -15.74 9.32 -9.17
C GLU A 273 -15.22 10.69 -8.65
N LEU A 274 -13.90 10.90 -8.68
CA LEU A 274 -13.32 12.20 -8.34
C LEU A 274 -13.66 13.28 -9.35
N ALA A 275 -13.89 12.91 -10.62
CA ALA A 275 -14.27 13.81 -11.69
C ALA A 275 -15.78 14.15 -11.70
N GLU A 276 -16.61 13.32 -11.04
CA GLU A 276 -18.05 13.52 -10.95
C GLU A 276 -18.41 14.85 -10.29
N ARG A 277 -19.23 15.66 -10.95
CA ARG A 277 -19.53 17.05 -10.52
C ARG A 277 -20.94 17.23 -9.97
N GLY A 278 -21.81 16.26 -10.17
CA GLY A 278 -23.21 16.33 -9.78
C GLY A 278 -23.44 16.23 -8.27
N ALA A 279 -24.70 16.32 -7.88
CA ALA A 279 -25.14 16.09 -6.50
C ALA A 279 -24.89 14.65 -6.05
N ALA A 280 -24.76 13.73 -7.00
CA ALA A 280 -24.45 12.31 -6.76
C ALA A 280 -22.98 12.05 -6.42
N SER A 281 -22.07 13.03 -6.54
CA SER A 281 -20.66 12.84 -6.19
C SER A 281 -20.48 12.49 -4.72
N PRO A 282 -19.78 11.41 -4.38
CA PRO A 282 -19.52 11.02 -3.01
C PRO A 282 -18.51 11.96 -2.31
N VAL A 283 -17.77 12.77 -3.09
CA VAL A 283 -16.74 13.67 -2.58
C VAL A 283 -17.40 14.93 -1.97
N PRO A 284 -17.11 15.29 -0.72
CA PRO A 284 -17.65 16.50 -0.11
C PRO A 284 -17.43 17.74 -0.98
N ALA A 285 -18.48 18.56 -1.15
CA ALA A 285 -18.51 19.66 -2.11
C ALA A 285 -17.32 20.64 -1.98
N GLY A 286 -16.90 20.95 -0.75
CA GLY A 286 -15.73 21.82 -0.50
C GLY A 286 -14.43 21.21 -1.03
N LEU A 287 -14.21 19.93 -0.75
CA LEU A 287 -13.05 19.20 -1.19
C LEU A 287 -13.06 19.02 -2.72
N ARG A 288 -14.20 18.61 -3.30
CA ARG A 288 -14.38 18.44 -4.76
C ARG A 288 -14.00 19.71 -5.54
N ARG A 289 -14.42 20.89 -5.05
CA ARG A 289 -14.05 22.16 -5.69
C ARG A 289 -12.55 22.47 -5.62
N ALA A 290 -11.86 21.97 -4.59
CA ALA A 290 -10.44 22.21 -4.38
C ALA A 290 -9.54 21.29 -5.21
N LEU A 291 -10.00 20.09 -5.62
CA LEU A 291 -9.18 19.13 -6.38
C LEU A 291 -8.79 19.68 -7.76
N ASP A 292 -7.50 19.62 -8.09
CA ASP A 292 -6.99 19.86 -9.44
C ASP A 292 -6.71 18.54 -10.16
N LEU A 293 -7.72 18.03 -10.85
CA LEU A 293 -7.63 16.80 -11.62
C LEU A 293 -6.82 16.90 -12.93
N ARG A 294 -6.25 18.08 -13.23
CA ARG A 294 -5.27 18.23 -14.32
C ARG A 294 -3.85 17.87 -13.86
N ALA A 295 -3.63 17.85 -12.54
CA ALA A 295 -2.36 17.54 -11.89
C ALA A 295 -2.56 16.31 -10.98
N VAL A 296 -2.66 15.13 -11.60
CA VAL A 296 -2.83 13.85 -10.90
C VAL A 296 -1.55 13.04 -10.99
N GLY A 297 -1.02 12.63 -9.85
CA GLY A 297 0.06 11.66 -9.73
C GLY A 297 -0.42 10.37 -9.07
N MET A 298 0.42 9.37 -9.10
CA MET A 298 0.15 8.10 -8.42
C MET A 298 1.43 7.51 -7.85
N PHE A 299 1.33 6.86 -6.69
CA PHE A 299 2.39 6.02 -6.15
C PHE A 299 1.82 4.78 -5.51
N GLY A 300 2.68 3.80 -5.30
CA GLY A 300 2.31 2.60 -4.58
C GLY A 300 3.52 1.76 -4.20
N GLN A 301 3.31 0.84 -3.28
CA GLN A 301 4.31 -0.11 -2.83
C GLN A 301 4.02 -1.49 -3.44
N SER A 302 5.06 -2.23 -3.84
CA SER A 302 4.90 -3.61 -4.33
C SER A 302 3.91 -3.69 -5.51
N ALA A 303 2.86 -4.50 -5.39
CA ALA A 303 1.78 -4.56 -6.39
C ALA A 303 1.14 -3.18 -6.66
N GLY A 304 1.10 -2.30 -5.66
CA GLY A 304 0.65 -0.92 -5.82
C GLY A 304 1.62 -0.09 -6.68
N GLY A 305 2.92 -0.31 -6.57
CA GLY A 305 3.95 0.30 -7.42
C GLY A 305 3.81 -0.13 -8.88
N PHE A 306 3.59 -1.42 -9.11
CA PHE A 306 3.23 -1.93 -10.44
C PHE A 306 1.92 -1.30 -10.94
N THR A 307 0.88 -1.24 -10.10
CA THR A 307 -0.39 -0.59 -10.45
C THR A 307 -0.16 0.87 -10.85
N ALA A 308 0.73 1.60 -10.15
CA ALA A 308 1.03 2.99 -10.47
C ALA A 308 1.70 3.13 -11.86
N ALA A 309 2.70 2.31 -12.15
CA ALA A 309 3.39 2.31 -13.45
C ALA A 309 2.44 1.86 -14.59
N GLN A 310 1.66 0.80 -14.37
CA GLN A 310 0.71 0.33 -15.36
C GLN A 310 -0.42 1.34 -15.62
N THR A 311 -0.94 1.99 -14.57
CA THR A 311 -1.97 3.04 -14.75
C THR A 311 -1.38 4.30 -15.41
N LEU A 312 -0.13 4.66 -15.11
CA LEU A 312 0.57 5.72 -15.85
C LEU A 312 0.60 5.44 -17.35
N HIS A 313 0.90 4.18 -17.73
CA HIS A 313 0.87 3.75 -19.13
C HIS A 313 -0.55 3.83 -19.72
N ASP A 314 -1.56 3.29 -19.03
CA ASP A 314 -2.90 3.06 -19.57
C ASP A 314 -3.82 4.28 -19.53
N ASP A 315 -3.55 5.29 -18.65
CA ASP A 315 -4.45 6.41 -18.42
C ASP A 315 -3.70 7.76 -18.41
N ARG A 316 -3.98 8.58 -19.41
CA ARG A 316 -3.33 9.90 -19.60
C ARG A 316 -3.68 10.94 -18.53
N ARG A 317 -4.64 10.65 -17.65
CA ARG A 317 -4.93 11.52 -16.49
C ARG A 317 -3.80 11.49 -15.47
N ILE A 318 -3.10 10.36 -15.33
CA ILE A 318 -1.90 10.25 -14.47
C ILE A 318 -0.73 10.94 -15.16
N LYS A 319 -0.14 11.95 -14.52
CA LYS A 319 0.93 12.79 -15.09
C LYS A 319 2.33 12.32 -14.68
N ALA A 320 2.44 11.67 -13.53
CA ALA A 320 3.70 11.17 -12.99
C ALA A 320 3.45 10.04 -12.01
N ALA A 321 4.33 9.05 -11.94
CA ALA A 321 4.17 7.93 -11.02
C ALA A 321 5.46 7.58 -10.26
N VAL A 322 5.29 7.02 -9.06
CA VAL A 322 6.37 6.45 -8.25
C VAL A 322 6.07 4.99 -7.97
N ASN A 323 7.00 4.12 -8.32
CA ASN A 323 6.99 2.71 -7.97
C ASN A 323 7.94 2.47 -6.80
N LEU A 324 7.39 2.11 -5.65
CA LEU A 324 8.12 1.74 -4.45
C LEU A 324 8.27 0.21 -4.40
N ASP A 325 9.36 -0.29 -4.93
CA ASP A 325 9.80 -1.70 -4.91
C ASP A 325 8.82 -2.70 -5.52
N GLY A 326 8.05 -2.28 -6.54
CA GLY A 326 7.07 -3.14 -7.22
C GLY A 326 7.64 -3.79 -8.48
N VAL A 327 7.67 -5.12 -8.54
CA VAL A 327 7.95 -5.88 -9.75
C VAL A 327 6.81 -5.67 -10.76
N MET A 328 7.15 -5.30 -12.01
CA MET A 328 6.17 -4.93 -13.04
C MET A 328 5.92 -6.07 -14.04
N GLY A 329 5.78 -7.29 -13.53
CA GLY A 329 5.57 -8.52 -14.28
C GLY A 329 4.51 -9.43 -13.67
N TYR A 330 4.18 -10.51 -14.37
CA TYR A 330 3.09 -11.43 -14.01
C TYR A 330 3.55 -12.83 -13.62
N THR A 331 4.85 -13.06 -13.50
CA THR A 331 5.38 -14.35 -13.05
C THR A 331 6.15 -14.22 -11.76
N GLN A 332 6.32 -15.35 -11.09
CA GLN A 332 7.20 -15.44 -9.92
C GLN A 332 8.68 -15.30 -10.29
N ARG A 333 8.99 -15.54 -11.54
CA ARG A 333 10.30 -15.33 -12.14
C ARG A 333 10.22 -14.12 -13.03
N ASP A 334 10.76 -13.02 -12.56
CA ASP A 334 10.75 -11.74 -13.26
C ASP A 334 11.54 -11.78 -14.59
N ASP A 335 12.38 -12.78 -14.75
CA ASP A 335 13.18 -13.03 -15.98
C ASP A 335 12.47 -13.85 -17.05
N ASP A 336 11.19 -14.22 -16.86
CA ASP A 336 10.43 -15.00 -17.84
C ASP A 336 10.06 -14.14 -19.06
N PRO A 337 10.61 -14.42 -20.26
CA PRO A 337 10.34 -13.63 -21.47
C PRO A 337 8.89 -13.72 -21.96
N ALA A 338 8.12 -14.74 -21.52
CA ALA A 338 6.70 -14.87 -21.85
C ALA A 338 5.80 -13.90 -21.08
N ASN A 339 6.36 -13.07 -20.23
CA ASN A 339 5.63 -12.39 -19.18
C ASN A 339 5.80 -10.87 -19.07
N PRO A 340 6.15 -10.12 -20.10
CA PRO A 340 6.15 -8.69 -19.92
C PRO A 340 4.70 -8.17 -19.78
N SER A 341 4.48 -7.31 -18.76
CA SER A 341 3.30 -6.46 -18.70
C SER A 341 3.26 -5.52 -19.92
N THR A 342 2.12 -4.89 -20.18
CA THR A 342 2.04 -3.88 -21.24
C THR A 342 3.01 -2.73 -20.99
N VAL A 343 3.11 -2.23 -19.77
CA VAL A 343 4.11 -1.20 -19.43
C VAL A 343 5.55 -1.71 -19.61
N GLY A 344 5.80 -3.00 -19.40
CA GLY A 344 7.12 -3.61 -19.65
C GLY A 344 7.46 -3.69 -21.15
N ARG A 345 6.47 -3.96 -22.01
CA ARG A 345 6.67 -4.04 -23.47
C ARG A 345 6.75 -2.68 -24.17
N GLU A 346 5.99 -1.73 -23.70
CA GLU A 346 5.73 -0.45 -24.37
C GLU A 346 6.37 0.74 -23.69
N GLY A 347 6.79 0.55 -22.42
CA GLY A 347 7.37 1.63 -21.62
C GLY A 347 6.34 2.65 -21.14
N VAL A 348 6.83 3.82 -20.73
CA VAL A 348 6.03 4.98 -20.35
C VAL A 348 6.50 6.24 -21.11
N ASP A 349 5.58 7.16 -21.35
CA ASP A 349 5.81 8.45 -22.01
C ASP A 349 5.79 9.64 -21.03
N ARG A 350 5.68 9.36 -19.74
CA ARG A 350 5.57 10.35 -18.65
C ARG A 350 6.50 9.97 -17.50
N PRO A 351 6.83 10.94 -16.61
CA PRO A 351 7.81 10.73 -15.55
C PRO A 351 7.50 9.55 -14.64
N LEU A 352 8.49 8.67 -14.45
CA LEU A 352 8.44 7.54 -13.55
C LEU A 352 9.69 7.52 -12.65
N LEU A 353 9.47 7.46 -11.35
CA LEU A 353 10.49 7.21 -10.33
C LEU A 353 10.39 5.77 -9.85
N LEU A 354 11.47 5.02 -9.94
CA LEU A 354 11.65 3.72 -9.32
C LEU A 354 12.45 3.91 -8.02
N MET A 355 11.97 3.37 -6.91
CA MET A 355 12.70 3.32 -5.65
C MET A 355 12.74 1.87 -5.16
N GLY A 356 13.90 1.23 -5.27
CA GLY A 356 14.12 -0.18 -4.92
C GLY A 356 14.66 -0.39 -3.51
N MET A 357 14.32 -1.52 -2.91
CA MET A 357 15.06 -2.00 -1.74
C MET A 357 16.50 -2.33 -2.11
N ALA A 358 17.34 -2.58 -1.10
CA ALA A 358 18.73 -2.96 -1.33
C ALA A 358 18.83 -4.18 -2.27
N GLY A 359 19.43 -3.96 -3.45
CA GLY A 359 19.61 -4.97 -4.49
C GLY A 359 18.59 -4.95 -5.63
N ASN A 360 17.48 -4.21 -5.51
CA ASN A 360 16.51 -4.05 -6.59
C ASN A 360 16.80 -2.78 -7.40
N THR A 361 17.12 -2.98 -8.68
CA THR A 361 17.44 -1.94 -9.66
C THR A 361 16.93 -2.35 -11.04
N HIS A 362 16.91 -1.42 -12.01
CA HIS A 362 16.58 -1.79 -13.40
C HIS A 362 17.61 -2.73 -14.06
N HIS A 363 18.77 -2.97 -13.42
CA HIS A 363 19.73 -3.98 -13.85
C HIS A 363 19.47 -5.37 -13.26
N THR A 364 18.83 -5.44 -12.10
CA THR A 364 18.63 -6.70 -11.35
C THR A 364 17.19 -7.21 -11.40
N VAL A 365 16.21 -6.31 -11.61
CA VAL A 365 14.78 -6.63 -11.73
C VAL A 365 14.41 -6.55 -13.22
N ALA A 366 14.22 -7.69 -13.85
CA ALA A 366 14.09 -7.78 -15.31
C ALA A 366 12.92 -6.96 -15.86
N SER A 367 11.79 -6.90 -15.13
CA SER A 367 10.63 -6.07 -15.52
C SER A 367 10.92 -4.57 -15.43
N TRP A 368 11.74 -4.14 -14.47
CA TRP A 368 12.21 -2.74 -14.41
C TRP A 368 13.13 -2.44 -15.60
N GLY A 369 14.05 -3.36 -15.92
CA GLY A 369 14.92 -3.24 -17.09
C GLY A 369 14.12 -3.17 -18.39
N ALA A 370 13.02 -3.90 -18.51
CA ALA A 370 12.13 -3.85 -19.67
C ALA A 370 11.48 -2.46 -19.80
N VAL A 371 10.85 -1.95 -18.73
CA VAL A 371 10.28 -0.59 -18.71
C VAL A 371 11.34 0.46 -19.03
N TRP A 372 12.53 0.34 -18.45
CA TRP A 372 13.66 1.25 -18.69
C TRP A 372 14.05 1.33 -20.16
N ARG A 373 14.21 0.19 -20.81
CA ARG A 373 14.60 0.12 -22.25
C ARG A 373 13.53 0.67 -23.18
N HIS A 374 12.25 0.48 -22.85
CA HIS A 374 11.15 0.87 -23.73
C HIS A 374 10.60 2.29 -23.43
N SER A 375 11.07 2.95 -22.37
CA SER A 375 10.64 4.31 -22.02
C SER A 375 11.63 5.35 -22.53
N THR A 376 11.61 5.59 -23.83
CA THR A 376 12.51 6.55 -24.47
C THR A 376 11.90 7.96 -24.49
N GLY A 377 12.74 8.99 -24.27
CA GLY A 377 12.30 10.39 -24.37
C GLY A 377 11.53 10.94 -23.18
N THR A 378 11.41 10.18 -22.10
CA THR A 378 10.79 10.64 -20.84
C THR A 378 11.79 10.65 -19.67
N TRP A 379 11.40 11.30 -18.57
CA TRP A 379 12.23 11.32 -17.36
C TRP A 379 12.01 10.02 -16.58
N LEU A 380 13.06 9.26 -16.43
CA LEU A 380 13.16 8.08 -15.59
C LEU A 380 14.26 8.25 -14.56
N ARG A 381 14.03 7.74 -13.37
CA ARG A 381 15.07 7.66 -12.35
C ARG A 381 14.90 6.35 -11.58
N ASP A 382 16.03 5.73 -11.29
CA ASP A 382 16.12 4.55 -10.45
C ASP A 382 16.99 4.86 -9.24
N LEU A 383 16.41 4.72 -8.05
CA LEU A 383 17.02 4.99 -6.76
C LEU A 383 16.94 3.72 -5.92
N THR A 384 18.02 3.39 -5.22
CA THR A 384 18.03 2.31 -4.23
C THR A 384 18.16 2.90 -2.82
N LEU A 385 17.28 2.50 -1.92
CA LEU A 385 17.43 2.78 -0.48
C LEU A 385 18.33 1.70 0.13
N ARG A 386 19.60 2.04 0.37
CA ARG A 386 20.59 1.10 0.91
C ARG A 386 20.19 0.55 2.26
N GLY A 387 20.38 -0.72 2.46
CA GLY A 387 20.07 -1.42 3.72
C GLY A 387 18.58 -1.63 3.98
N SER A 388 17.68 -1.20 3.10
CA SER A 388 16.24 -1.42 3.24
C SER A 388 15.82 -2.83 2.81
N ARG A 389 14.58 -3.17 3.15
CA ARG A 389 13.85 -4.36 2.69
C ARG A 389 12.52 -3.94 2.06
N HIS A 390 11.83 -4.90 1.48
CA HIS A 390 10.56 -4.66 0.80
C HIS A 390 9.52 -3.91 1.66
N ALA A 391 9.38 -4.31 2.94
CA ALA A 391 8.46 -3.69 3.88
C ALA A 391 8.89 -2.28 4.34
N SER A 392 10.14 -1.86 4.08
CA SER A 392 10.63 -0.51 4.41
C SER A 392 9.82 0.61 3.71
N TYR A 393 9.15 0.28 2.61
CA TYR A 393 8.32 1.21 1.86
C TYR A 393 6.87 1.28 2.32
N THR A 394 6.58 0.75 3.51
CA THR A 394 5.29 0.82 4.19
C THR A 394 5.45 1.41 5.59
N ASP A 395 4.35 1.54 6.32
CA ASP A 395 4.39 1.96 7.73
C ASP A 395 5.11 0.94 8.63
N ALA A 396 5.40 -0.28 8.14
CA ALA A 396 6.22 -1.26 8.84
C ALA A 396 7.59 -0.71 9.25
N GLU A 397 8.19 0.16 8.44
CA GLU A 397 9.48 0.81 8.77
C GLU A 397 9.43 1.55 10.11
N ALA A 398 8.31 2.22 10.40
CA ALA A 398 8.13 2.93 11.66
C ALA A 398 7.58 2.04 12.79
N LEU A 399 6.81 1.01 12.46
CA LEU A 399 6.08 0.18 13.42
C LEU A 399 6.90 -1.00 13.94
N VAL A 400 7.68 -1.66 13.08
CA VAL A 400 8.47 -2.86 13.45
C VAL A 400 9.42 -2.62 14.62
N PRO A 401 10.15 -1.49 14.73
CA PRO A 401 10.98 -1.23 15.91
C PRO A 401 10.18 -1.11 17.21
N GLN A 402 8.97 -0.58 17.15
CA GLN A 402 8.08 -0.47 18.29
C GLN A 402 7.52 -1.84 18.70
N ILE A 403 7.10 -2.63 17.71
CA ILE A 403 6.66 -4.02 17.91
C ILE A 403 7.78 -4.83 18.54
N ALA A 404 9.00 -4.73 18.00
CA ALA A 404 10.16 -5.48 18.49
C ALA A 404 10.43 -5.23 19.97
N ARG A 405 10.36 -3.98 20.41
CA ARG A 405 10.51 -3.63 21.83
C ARG A 405 9.42 -4.22 22.71
N ARG A 406 8.18 -4.32 22.21
CA ARG A 406 7.02 -4.79 22.98
C ARG A 406 6.94 -6.30 23.11
N VAL A 407 7.22 -7.00 22.02
CA VAL A 407 7.08 -8.47 21.99
C VAL A 407 8.42 -9.20 22.06
N GLY A 408 9.52 -8.46 22.20
CA GLY A 408 10.85 -9.07 22.32
C GLY A 408 11.38 -9.67 21.02
N LEU A 409 11.07 -9.09 19.85
CA LEU A 409 11.61 -9.63 18.59
C LEU A 409 13.14 -9.54 18.56
N PRO A 410 13.82 -10.61 18.15
CA PRO A 410 15.25 -10.57 17.98
C PRO A 410 15.66 -9.63 16.86
N ARG A 411 16.86 -9.05 16.95
CA ARG A 411 17.40 -8.12 15.93
C ARG A 411 17.41 -8.73 14.53
N THR A 412 17.64 -10.02 14.42
CA THR A 412 17.60 -10.76 13.14
C THR A 412 16.22 -10.71 12.48
N ALA A 413 15.15 -10.79 13.27
CA ALA A 413 13.78 -10.67 12.80
C ALA A 413 13.49 -9.25 12.30
N VAL A 414 13.88 -8.23 13.05
CA VAL A 414 13.75 -6.82 12.63
C VAL A 414 14.49 -6.59 11.31
N THR A 415 15.75 -7.06 11.22
CA THR A 415 16.56 -6.93 9.99
C THR A 415 15.95 -7.68 8.80
N ALA A 416 15.32 -8.82 9.03
CA ALA A 416 14.63 -9.57 7.97
C ALA A 416 13.42 -8.80 7.43
N LEU A 417 12.71 -8.08 8.29
CA LEU A 417 11.50 -7.32 7.94
C LEU A 417 11.81 -5.98 7.26
N ILE A 418 12.65 -5.15 7.87
CA ILE A 418 12.87 -3.76 7.44
C ILE A 418 14.33 -3.43 7.10
N GLY A 419 15.24 -4.39 7.22
CA GLY A 419 16.66 -4.20 6.88
C GLY A 419 17.49 -3.59 8.00
N THR A 420 18.57 -2.93 7.60
CA THR A 420 19.58 -2.34 8.48
C THR A 420 19.65 -0.82 8.39
N VAL A 421 18.93 -0.21 7.48
CA VAL A 421 18.81 1.26 7.40
C VAL A 421 18.17 1.79 8.69
N ASP A 422 18.61 2.93 9.18
CA ASP A 422 17.94 3.58 10.31
C ASP A 422 16.50 3.95 9.91
N PRO A 423 15.48 3.52 10.67
CA PRO A 423 14.08 3.71 10.30
C PRO A 423 13.66 5.17 10.14
N ALA A 424 14.16 6.07 10.99
CA ALA A 424 13.86 7.49 10.88
C ALA A 424 14.48 8.09 9.61
N ARG A 425 15.70 7.64 9.25
CA ARG A 425 16.39 8.04 8.03
C ARG A 425 15.67 7.52 6.78
N ALA A 426 15.25 6.25 6.80
CA ALA A 426 14.50 5.64 5.72
C ALA A 426 13.19 6.38 5.43
N VAL A 427 12.41 6.69 6.47
CA VAL A 427 11.19 7.49 6.37
C VAL A 427 11.50 8.90 5.85
N ALA A 428 12.54 9.56 6.34
CA ALA A 428 12.91 10.91 5.92
C ALA A 428 13.32 10.95 4.44
N ALA A 429 14.08 9.97 3.98
CA ALA A 429 14.48 9.84 2.59
C ALA A 429 13.27 9.64 1.66
N GLN A 430 12.40 8.68 1.96
CA GLN A 430 11.18 8.42 1.19
C GLN A 430 10.30 9.69 1.08
N ARG A 431 10.06 10.37 2.20
CA ARG A 431 9.31 11.63 2.24
C ARG A 431 9.93 12.70 1.37
N ALA A 432 11.25 12.86 1.44
CA ALA A 432 11.96 13.88 0.66
C ALA A 432 11.88 13.62 -0.83
N TYR A 433 12.24 12.42 -1.28
CA TYR A 433 12.30 12.09 -2.71
C TYR A 433 10.92 12.01 -3.36
N VAL A 434 9.93 11.40 -2.69
CA VAL A 434 8.56 11.31 -3.23
C VAL A 434 7.89 12.68 -3.26
N SER A 435 8.10 13.52 -2.22
CA SER A 435 7.57 14.88 -2.23
C SER A 435 8.22 15.74 -3.30
N ALA A 436 9.55 15.68 -3.45
CA ALA A 436 10.29 16.40 -4.49
C ALA A 436 9.81 15.98 -5.90
N PHE A 437 9.58 14.68 -6.11
CA PHE A 437 9.07 14.17 -7.37
C PHE A 437 7.70 14.77 -7.73
N PHE A 438 6.73 14.73 -6.82
CA PHE A 438 5.41 15.30 -7.11
C PHE A 438 5.44 16.84 -7.14
N ASP A 439 6.27 17.50 -6.34
CA ASP A 439 6.45 18.96 -6.45
C ASP A 439 7.00 19.37 -7.82
N ARG A 440 7.97 18.63 -8.37
CA ARG A 440 8.53 18.87 -9.71
C ARG A 440 7.49 18.64 -10.81
N TRP A 441 6.83 17.48 -10.82
CA TRP A 441 6.01 17.05 -11.96
C TRP A 441 4.53 17.46 -11.91
N LEU A 442 3.99 17.76 -10.74
CA LEU A 442 2.61 18.20 -10.60
C LEU A 442 2.49 19.70 -10.33
N ARG A 443 3.56 20.34 -9.86
CA ARG A 443 3.54 21.76 -9.48
C ARG A 443 4.59 22.62 -10.20
N GLY A 444 5.49 22.01 -10.95
CA GLY A 444 6.59 22.71 -11.62
C GLY A 444 7.57 23.39 -10.64
N ARG A 445 7.77 22.81 -9.45
CA ARG A 445 8.68 23.35 -8.44
C ARG A 445 10.08 22.78 -8.61
N ASP A 446 11.07 23.61 -8.32
CA ASP A 446 12.45 23.16 -8.22
C ASP A 446 12.64 22.26 -7.00
N ASP A 447 13.33 21.15 -7.18
CA ASP A 447 13.71 20.19 -6.14
C ASP A 447 15.14 20.41 -5.60
N GLY A 448 15.83 21.46 -6.04
CA GLY A 448 17.23 21.76 -5.69
C GLY A 448 18.21 20.70 -6.21
N GLY A 449 17.82 19.95 -7.24
CA GLY A 449 18.61 18.87 -7.84
C GLY A 449 18.59 17.57 -7.03
N LEU A 450 17.66 17.42 -6.06
CA LEU A 450 17.55 16.21 -5.25
C LEU A 450 17.27 14.96 -6.09
N LEU A 451 16.53 15.10 -7.19
CA LEU A 451 16.18 14.00 -8.10
C LEU A 451 17.22 13.76 -9.21
N ASP A 452 18.23 14.61 -9.34
CA ASP A 452 19.18 14.55 -10.46
C ASP A 452 20.58 14.08 -10.05
N ARG A 453 20.91 14.17 -8.74
CA ARG A 453 22.25 13.83 -8.22
C ARG A 453 22.20 13.33 -6.76
N PRO A 454 23.17 12.51 -6.34
CA PRO A 454 23.30 12.10 -4.95
C PRO A 454 23.34 13.29 -3.99
N SER A 455 22.68 13.14 -2.84
CA SER A 455 22.60 14.17 -1.81
C SER A 455 23.33 13.75 -0.54
N GLY A 456 24.26 14.59 -0.03
CA GLY A 456 24.88 14.35 1.26
C GLY A 456 23.90 14.36 2.44
N ARG A 457 22.72 14.91 2.25
CA ARG A 457 21.62 14.85 3.24
C ARG A 457 21.03 13.44 3.38
N PHE A 458 21.03 12.67 2.27
CA PHE A 458 20.47 11.31 2.22
C PHE A 458 21.48 10.34 1.61
N PRO A 459 22.60 10.07 2.31
CA PRO A 459 23.65 9.16 1.82
C PRO A 459 23.18 7.72 1.67
N GLU A 460 22.05 7.35 2.29
CA GLU A 460 21.40 6.05 2.15
C GLU A 460 20.68 5.86 0.81
N VAL A 461 20.45 6.94 0.05
CA VAL A 461 19.83 6.87 -1.28
C VAL A 461 20.91 6.84 -2.36
N GLU A 462 20.95 5.76 -3.09
CA GLU A 462 21.88 5.53 -4.20
C GLU A 462 21.17 5.76 -5.55
N PHE A 463 21.85 6.49 -6.44
CA PHE A 463 21.40 6.68 -7.83
C PHE A 463 21.95 5.55 -8.69
N VAL A 464 21.08 4.72 -9.24
CA VAL A 464 21.44 3.67 -10.18
C VAL A 464 21.72 4.31 -11.55
N ARG A 465 22.90 4.01 -12.11
CA ARG A 465 23.37 4.57 -13.40
C ARG A 465 23.04 3.63 -14.54
#